data_e1d0b15e72698271dd81b7655bb65844
#
_entry.id   e1d0b15e72698271dd81b7655bb65844
#
_cell.length_a   1.000
_cell.length_b   1.000
_cell.length_c   1.000
_cell.angle_alpha   90.00
_cell.angle_beta   90.00
_cell.angle_gamma   90.00
#
_symmetry.space_group_name_H-M   'P 1'
#
loop_
_entity.id
_entity.type
_entity.pdbx_description
1 polymer ?
#
loop_
_entity_poly.entity_id
_entity_poly.type
_entity_poly.pdbx_seq_one_letter_code
_entity_poly.pdbx_strand_id
1 'polypeptide(L)'
;MQNIAEFRIIGRVSKTTEHEKVTKVSVAANYNRQENGEWVTDTHWNEVTLFGRLIERAAKAQKGDLVHITGRVRQNSYDTAEGKRYTVELIADGFAILAKGSEDRD
;
A
#
# COMPACT_ATOMS: atom_id res chain seq x y z
N MET A 1 -24.14 13.96 7.91
CA MET A 1 -23.55 12.64 8.13
C MET A 1 -22.41 12.41 7.15
N GLN A 2 -21.36 11.83 7.62
CA GLN A 2 -20.19 11.54 6.77
C GLN A 2 -20.19 10.07 6.39
N ASN A 3 -20.00 9.82 5.12
CA ASN A 3 -19.85 8.44 4.63
C ASN A 3 -18.40 8.03 4.76
N ILE A 4 -18.17 6.73 4.69
CA ILE A 4 -16.85 6.17 4.94
C ILE A 4 -16.46 5.23 3.81
N ALA A 5 -15.24 5.39 3.32
CA ALA A 5 -14.64 4.45 2.40
C ALA A 5 -13.17 4.34 2.80
N GLU A 6 -12.84 3.30 3.54
CA GLU A 6 -11.54 3.17 4.19
C GLU A 6 -10.84 1.90 3.80
N PHE A 7 -9.52 1.91 3.97
CA PHE A 7 -8.74 0.70 3.83
C PHE A 7 -7.77 0.58 5.00
N ARG A 8 -7.33 -0.63 5.24
CA ARG A 8 -6.28 -0.93 6.19
C ARG A 8 -5.44 -2.04 5.61
N ILE A 9 -4.14 -1.82 5.53
CA ILE A 9 -3.23 -2.79 4.96
C ILE A 9 -2.12 -3.05 5.94
N ILE A 10 -1.87 -4.33 6.20
CA ILE A 10 -0.69 -4.75 6.95
C ILE A 10 0.07 -5.67 6.02
N GLY A 11 1.31 -5.29 5.70
CA GLY A 11 2.09 -6.08 4.76
C GLY A 11 3.51 -5.59 4.70
N ARG A 12 4.28 -6.16 3.77
CA ARG A 12 5.70 -5.84 3.64
C ARG A 12 5.92 -4.86 2.53
N VAL A 13 6.77 -3.87 2.79
CA VAL A 13 7.13 -2.88 1.78
C VAL A 13 7.92 -3.57 0.68
N SER A 14 7.52 -3.34 -0.55
CA SER A 14 8.24 -3.85 -1.70
C SER A 14 9.04 -2.75 -2.38
N LYS A 15 8.44 -1.58 -2.55
CA LYS A 15 9.05 -0.52 -3.33
C LYS A 15 8.49 0.81 -2.89
N THR A 16 9.34 1.82 -2.84
CA THR A 16 8.94 3.18 -2.55
C THR A 16 9.35 4.06 -3.71
N THR A 17 8.42 4.82 -4.24
CA THR A 17 8.69 5.74 -5.34
C THR A 17 8.41 7.14 -4.87
N GLU A 18 9.41 7.99 -4.92
CA GLU A 18 9.28 9.36 -4.44
C GLU A 18 9.09 10.31 -5.60
N HIS A 19 8.10 11.18 -5.45
CA HIS A 19 7.86 12.28 -6.37
C HIS A 19 7.93 13.56 -5.57
N GLU A 20 7.79 14.68 -6.25
CA GLU A 20 8.04 15.95 -5.60
C GLU A 20 7.16 16.18 -4.38
N LYS A 21 5.87 15.88 -4.46
CA LYS A 21 4.97 16.14 -3.34
C LYS A 21 4.19 14.92 -2.90
N VAL A 22 4.60 13.78 -3.38
CA VAL A 22 3.85 12.55 -3.19
C VAL A 22 4.83 11.39 -3.13
N THR A 23 4.57 10.46 -2.23
CA THR A 23 5.34 9.22 -2.20
C THR A 23 4.37 8.07 -2.36
N LYS A 24 4.74 7.11 -3.19
CA LYS A 24 3.93 5.91 -3.39
C LYS A 24 4.70 4.72 -2.86
N VAL A 25 4.01 3.92 -2.06
CA VAL A 25 4.61 2.74 -1.43
C VAL A 25 3.83 1.52 -1.90
N SER A 26 4.56 0.56 -2.46
CA SER A 26 3.97 -0.72 -2.84
C SER A 26 4.11 -1.68 -1.68
N VAL A 27 3.00 -2.28 -1.29
CA VAL A 27 2.96 -3.17 -0.14
C VAL A 27 2.42 -4.52 -0.58
N ALA A 28 3.10 -5.56 -0.17
CA ALA A 28 2.69 -6.93 -0.46
C ALA A 28 1.96 -7.48 0.74
N ALA A 29 0.71 -7.87 0.55
CA ALA A 29 -0.09 -8.48 1.60
C ALA A 29 -0.32 -9.94 1.21
N ASN A 30 0.15 -10.85 2.04
CA ASN A 30 0.05 -12.27 1.75
C ASN A 30 -1.18 -12.85 2.41
N TYR A 31 -1.88 -13.67 1.64
CA TYR A 31 -3.05 -14.40 2.13
C TYR A 31 -2.83 -15.88 1.89
N ASN A 32 -3.14 -16.68 2.89
CA ASN A 32 -3.00 -18.12 2.78
C ASN A 32 -4.36 -18.72 2.47
N ARG A 33 -4.37 -19.69 1.57
CA ARG A 33 -5.59 -20.43 1.26
C ARG A 33 -5.24 -21.87 1.01
N GLN A 34 -6.24 -22.70 1.08
CA GLN A 34 -6.05 -24.11 0.80
C GLN A 34 -6.49 -24.44 -0.62
N GLU A 35 -5.68 -25.25 -1.28
CA GLU A 35 -6.00 -25.70 -2.62
C GLU A 35 -5.61 -27.17 -2.70
N ASN A 36 -6.60 -28.04 -2.96
CA ASN A 36 -6.34 -29.47 -3.05
C ASN A 36 -5.64 -30.02 -1.80
N GLY A 37 -6.04 -29.50 -0.64
CA GLY A 37 -5.48 -29.97 0.61
C GLY A 37 -4.15 -29.38 1.01
N GLU A 38 -3.59 -28.49 0.20
CA GLU A 38 -2.30 -27.89 0.49
C GLU A 38 -2.45 -26.39 0.70
N TRP A 39 -1.57 -25.85 1.53
CA TRP A 39 -1.57 -24.41 1.79
C TRP A 39 -0.81 -23.68 0.70
N VAL A 40 -1.44 -22.67 0.14
CA VAL A 40 -0.85 -21.84 -0.91
C VAL A 40 -0.91 -20.39 -0.46
N THR A 41 0.11 -19.63 -0.80
CA THR A 41 0.16 -18.20 -0.46
C THR A 41 -0.09 -17.38 -1.70
N ASP A 42 -1.09 -16.52 -1.62
CA ASP A 42 -1.34 -15.51 -2.66
C ASP A 42 -0.83 -14.18 -2.16
N THR A 43 -0.18 -13.44 -3.03
CA THR A 43 0.31 -12.12 -2.69
C THR A 43 -0.51 -11.07 -3.39
N HIS A 44 -1.08 -10.16 -2.62
CA HIS A 44 -1.86 -9.07 -3.16
C HIS A 44 -1.04 -7.80 -3.05
N TRP A 45 -0.80 -7.18 -4.19
CA TRP A 45 0.03 -5.97 -4.27
C TRP A 45 -0.87 -4.75 -4.25
N ASN A 46 -0.51 -3.81 -3.40
CA ASN A 46 -1.28 -2.58 -3.28
C ASN A 46 -0.34 -1.40 -3.29
N GLU A 47 -0.70 -0.37 -4.04
CA GLU A 47 0.08 0.86 -4.06
C GLU A 47 -0.67 1.92 -3.28
N VAL A 48 0.01 2.51 -2.30
CA VAL A 48 -0.59 3.51 -1.42
C VAL A 48 0.09 4.83 -1.66
N THR A 49 -0.72 5.89 -1.73
CA THR A 49 -0.22 7.24 -1.95
C THR A 49 -0.18 7.99 -0.64
N LEU A 50 0.96 8.63 -0.36
CA LEU A 50 1.17 9.38 0.87
C LEU A 50 1.50 10.83 0.54
N PHE A 51 0.93 11.74 1.33
CA PHE A 51 1.13 13.17 1.19
C PHE A 51 1.60 13.76 2.50
N GLY A 52 2.19 14.93 2.45
CA GLY A 52 2.46 15.73 3.62
C GLY A 52 3.39 15.05 4.61
N ARG A 53 2.98 15.04 5.87
CA ARG A 53 3.85 14.51 6.92
C ARG A 53 4.10 13.03 6.77
N LEU A 54 3.20 12.33 6.11
CA LEU A 54 3.38 10.89 5.98
C LEU A 54 4.54 10.55 5.06
N ILE A 55 4.94 11.47 4.21
CA ILE A 55 6.10 11.27 3.36
C ILE A 55 7.33 11.04 4.20
N GLU A 56 7.49 11.81 5.29
CA GLU A 56 8.64 11.65 6.16
C GLU A 56 8.63 10.32 6.88
N ARG A 57 7.43 9.87 7.26
CA ARG A 57 7.33 8.56 7.90
C ARG A 57 7.67 7.45 6.94
N ALA A 58 7.16 7.56 5.72
CA ALA A 58 7.43 6.54 4.71
C ALA A 58 8.91 6.49 4.35
N ALA A 59 9.61 7.62 4.45
CA ALA A 59 11.02 7.66 4.12
C ALA A 59 11.86 6.80 5.05
N LYS A 60 11.33 6.48 6.23
CA LYS A 60 12.04 5.64 7.18
C LYS A 60 11.84 4.15 6.93
N ALA A 61 10.93 3.82 6.05
CA ALA A 61 10.64 2.42 5.77
C ALA A 61 11.56 1.91 4.69
N GLN A 62 11.93 0.66 4.82
CA GLN A 62 12.80 0.00 3.86
C GLN A 62 12.12 -1.23 3.32
N LYS A 63 12.60 -1.71 2.20
CA LYS A 63 12.06 -2.91 1.60
C LYS A 63 12.09 -4.04 2.63
N GLY A 64 10.98 -4.74 2.75
CA GLY A 64 10.86 -5.83 3.69
C GLY A 64 10.25 -5.45 5.03
N ASP A 65 10.17 -4.16 5.35
CA ASP A 65 9.58 -3.74 6.61
C ASP A 65 8.10 -4.09 6.63
N LEU A 66 7.62 -4.51 7.80
CA LEU A 66 6.20 -4.74 7.99
C LEU A 66 5.57 -3.44 8.41
N VAL A 67 4.59 -2.99 7.65
CA VAL A 67 3.96 -1.70 7.89
C VAL A 67 2.46 -1.86 8.04
N HIS A 68 1.87 -0.89 8.71
CA HIS A 68 0.43 -0.78 8.89
C HIS A 68 0.02 0.57 8.33
N ILE A 69 -0.83 0.54 7.32
CA ILE A 69 -1.25 1.77 6.64
C ILE A 69 -2.76 1.82 6.62
N THR A 70 -3.31 2.96 7.02
CA THR A 70 -4.73 3.19 6.95
C THR A 70 -4.98 4.39 6.05
N GLY A 71 -6.20 4.50 5.57
CA GLY A 71 -6.55 5.64 4.75
C GLY A 71 -7.91 5.49 4.13
N ARG A 72 -8.11 6.23 3.05
CA ARG A 72 -9.38 6.22 2.36
C ARG A 72 -9.20 5.77 0.92
N VAL A 73 -10.27 5.21 0.39
CA VAL A 73 -10.32 4.72 -0.98
C VAL A 73 -11.09 5.73 -1.81
N ARG A 74 -10.54 6.07 -2.97
CA ARG A 74 -11.28 6.93 -3.89
C ARG A 74 -11.02 6.50 -5.31
N GLN A 75 -11.99 6.79 -6.17
CA GLN A 75 -11.87 6.50 -7.57
C GLN A 75 -11.59 7.78 -8.32
N ASN A 76 -10.60 7.75 -9.19
CA ASN A 76 -10.27 8.86 -10.05
C ASN A 76 -10.55 8.47 -11.49
N SER A 77 -10.67 9.47 -12.33
CA SER A 77 -10.84 9.23 -13.75
C SER A 77 -9.87 10.11 -14.51
N TYR A 78 -9.53 9.67 -15.71
CA TYR A 78 -8.70 10.44 -16.61
C TYR A 78 -9.13 10.12 -18.03
N ASP A 79 -8.88 11.08 -18.92
CA ASP A 79 -9.30 10.94 -20.31
C ASP A 79 -8.19 10.36 -21.14
N THR A 80 -8.56 9.48 -22.05
CA THR A 80 -7.62 8.91 -23.01
C THR A 80 -8.23 9.09 -24.39
N ALA A 81 -7.45 8.74 -25.42
CA ALA A 81 -7.94 8.82 -26.77
C ALA A 81 -9.13 7.90 -27.01
N GLU A 82 -9.26 6.88 -26.20
CA GLU A 82 -10.32 5.89 -26.37
C GLU A 82 -11.47 6.07 -25.39
N GLY A 83 -11.47 7.18 -24.65
CA GLY A 83 -12.53 7.43 -23.71
C GLY A 83 -12.02 7.62 -22.31
N LYS A 84 -12.96 7.62 -21.36
CA LYS A 84 -12.62 7.84 -19.96
C LYS A 84 -12.20 6.55 -19.31
N ARG A 85 -11.15 6.62 -18.53
CA ARG A 85 -10.66 5.49 -17.75
C ARG A 85 -10.75 5.81 -16.27
N TYR A 86 -10.90 4.78 -15.48
CA TYR A 86 -11.04 4.92 -14.03
C TYR A 86 -9.94 4.16 -13.32
N THR A 87 -9.52 4.70 -12.20
CA THR A 87 -8.52 4.04 -11.37
C THR A 87 -8.89 4.22 -9.92
N VAL A 88 -8.50 3.27 -9.10
CA VAL A 88 -8.75 3.32 -7.66
C VAL A 88 -7.47 3.75 -6.98
N GLU A 89 -7.59 4.74 -6.09
CA GLU A 89 -6.45 5.21 -5.32
C GLU A 89 -6.65 4.92 -3.85
N LEU A 90 -5.57 4.52 -3.20
CA LEU A 90 -5.52 4.34 -1.76
C LEU A 90 -4.69 5.49 -1.21
N ILE A 91 -5.34 6.37 -0.46
CA ILE A 91 -4.68 7.56 0.06
C ILE A 91 -4.51 7.39 1.56
N ALA A 92 -3.27 7.38 2.02
CA ALA A 92 -2.97 7.11 3.42
C ALA A 92 -3.31 8.28 4.33
N ASP A 93 -3.82 7.97 5.51
CA ASP A 93 -3.93 8.94 6.57
C ASP A 93 -3.17 8.48 7.81
N GLY A 94 -2.58 7.29 7.77
CA GLY A 94 -1.76 6.78 8.85
C GLY A 94 -0.72 5.83 8.30
N PHE A 95 0.46 5.81 8.91
CA PHE A 95 1.55 4.97 8.47
C PHE A 95 2.40 4.63 9.69
N ALA A 96 2.61 3.34 9.94
CA ALA A 96 3.44 2.90 11.06
C ALA A 96 4.27 1.71 10.64
N ILE A 97 5.51 1.66 11.10
CA ILE A 97 6.37 0.51 10.89
C ILE A 97 6.22 -0.39 12.09
N LEU A 98 5.72 -1.59 11.86
CA LEU A 98 5.47 -2.55 12.93
C LEU A 98 6.70 -3.38 13.24
N ALA A 99 7.49 -3.69 12.21
CA ALA A 99 8.70 -4.49 12.40
C ALA A 99 9.62 -4.21 11.24
N LYS A 100 10.91 -4.16 11.52
CA LYS A 100 11.89 -3.95 10.46
C LYS A 100 12.02 -5.20 9.62
N GLY A 101 12.48 -5.00 8.41
CA GLY A 101 12.69 -6.11 7.52
C GLY A 101 13.77 -7.04 8.01
N SER A 102 13.97 -8.10 7.27
CA SER A 102 14.82 -9.17 7.73
C SER A 102 16.19 -9.13 7.11
N GLU A 103 16.67 -7.95 6.80
CA GLU A 103 17.99 -7.91 6.20
C GLU A 103 19.05 -8.43 7.15
N ASP A 104 18.76 -8.48 8.43
CA ASP A 104 19.70 -8.99 9.39
C ASP A 104 19.53 -10.46 9.67
N ARG A 105 18.64 -11.10 8.96
CA ARG A 105 18.48 -12.49 9.17
C ARG A 105 19.23 -13.22 8.15
N ASP A 106 20.22 -13.62 8.25
CA ASP A 106 20.85 -14.26 7.17
C ASP A 106 21.11 -15.64 7.30
#